data_3535a68a382eb49f8a7a3f2df127d602
#
_entry.id   3535a68a382eb49f8a7a3f2df127d602
#
_cell.length_a   1.000
_cell.length_b   1.000
_cell.length_c   1.000
_cell.angle_alpha   90.00
_cell.angle_beta   90.00
_cell.angle_gamma   90.00
#
_symmetry.space_group_name_H-M   'P 1'
#
loop_
_entity.id
_entity.type
_entity.pdbx_description
1 polymer ?
#
loop_
_entity_poly.entity_id
_entity_poly.type
_entity_poly.pdbx_seq_one_letter_code
_entity_poly.pdbx_strand_id
1 'polypeptide(L)'
;MNAKRWLARTVLAGLTVCTLTLAASADDFVNPKANIPPKASPDRRNGGEGVPPLPLPATPLRRSEKKREPSPPGLVGFVTFSASSLKTTGLNWQTTIIDVEKMVEFTNSNLGQRYRYVNTDFSHFSYDPTELPILYFTGWKPLPHFDDATIAHIRQYLMDGGTWVVNSNCGRPEFNASFEREIARIFPDRELAPIPTDHPLYSSFYHITDMRVRKGIDPFVTVKPFLKTINIGTRAAVIFSPIDMSCGWDANTHPIEGGILYDQGDALRMGANIVTYCLAEYQYARFFDHQKVYHQATDATRDQLVLGQIVHNGDWDATPHGVPNLLKTIDQGTTLHVQFKRVPVDPEKSDIFSFPVLYMSGQRDFQFSETARKRLREYLDHGGTLIVDDVIGSSEFDSAFRREIKLLYPDHALTDLPADHPLFHFVYNTQQVNLAPLAAQELGPTIAPRLEVIQIDGQLPVIYSPLSMSAGWEQLPRAYDMGYADTDALKLGVNVFMYAVSH
;
A
#
# COMPACT_ATOMS: atom_id res chain seq x y z
N MET A 1 1.25 -16.21 27.26
CA MET A 1 -0.09 -16.49 26.71
C MET A 1 -1.01 -15.27 26.70
N ASN A 2 -0.70 -14.17 27.38
CA ASN A 2 -1.59 -13.00 27.52
C ASN A 2 -1.25 -11.78 26.61
N ALA A 3 -0.06 -11.71 26.05
CA ALA A 3 0.34 -10.57 25.18
C ALA A 3 -0.29 -10.61 23.78
N LYS A 4 -0.49 -11.80 23.20
CA LYS A 4 -1.06 -11.95 21.84
C LYS A 4 -2.54 -11.59 21.73
N ARG A 5 -3.30 -11.71 22.83
CA ARG A 5 -4.71 -11.28 22.86
C ARG A 5 -4.86 -9.76 23.04
N TRP A 6 -3.82 -9.09 23.53
CA TRP A 6 -3.86 -7.66 23.79
C TRP A 6 -3.58 -6.86 22.52
N LEU A 7 -2.64 -7.30 21.67
CA LEU A 7 -2.34 -6.64 20.39
C LEU A 7 -3.54 -6.64 19.40
N ALA A 8 -4.19 -7.81 19.24
CA ALA A 8 -5.38 -7.88 18.40
C ALA A 8 -6.53 -7.00 18.92
N ARG A 9 -6.63 -6.86 20.25
CA ARG A 9 -7.62 -5.96 20.88
C ARG A 9 -7.25 -4.48 20.73
N THR A 10 -5.97 -4.13 20.65
CA THR A 10 -5.54 -2.72 20.57
C THR A 10 -5.71 -2.16 19.15
N VAL A 11 -5.43 -2.92 18.11
CA VAL A 11 -5.67 -2.49 16.71
C VAL A 11 -7.18 -2.41 16.44
N LEU A 12 -7.98 -3.38 16.93
CA LEU A 12 -9.44 -3.33 16.82
C LEU A 12 -10.05 -2.25 17.74
N ALA A 13 -9.50 -2.05 18.95
CA ALA A 13 -9.94 -0.99 19.84
C ALA A 13 -9.56 0.38 19.32
N GLY A 14 -8.43 0.55 18.63
CA GLY A 14 -8.05 1.78 17.95
C GLY A 14 -9.00 2.13 16.80
N LEU A 15 -9.37 1.16 15.98
CA LEU A 15 -10.36 1.32 14.91
C LEU A 15 -11.79 1.51 15.47
N THR A 16 -12.15 0.81 16.55
CA THR A 16 -13.48 0.92 17.16
C THR A 16 -13.61 2.20 17.98
N VAL A 17 -12.54 2.68 18.61
CA VAL A 17 -12.53 3.98 19.34
C VAL A 17 -12.55 5.15 18.35
N CYS A 18 -11.84 5.06 17.21
CA CYS A 18 -11.97 6.08 16.15
C CYS A 18 -13.37 6.08 15.52
N THR A 19 -14.01 4.91 15.34
CA THR A 19 -15.37 4.87 14.80
C THR A 19 -16.40 5.37 15.82
N LEU A 20 -16.20 5.15 17.12
CA LEU A 20 -17.09 5.66 18.16
C LEU A 20 -16.92 7.18 18.41
N THR A 21 -15.70 7.71 18.32
CA THR A 21 -15.48 9.17 18.42
C THR A 21 -15.87 9.91 17.14
N LEU A 22 -15.74 9.28 15.96
CA LEU A 22 -16.23 9.84 14.70
C LEU A 22 -17.75 9.74 14.56
N ALA A 23 -18.40 8.71 15.11
CA ALA A 23 -19.87 8.67 15.18
C ALA A 23 -20.43 9.78 16.07
N ALA A 24 -19.73 10.17 17.13
CA ALA A 24 -20.10 11.32 17.97
C ALA A 24 -19.87 12.67 17.25
N SER A 25 -18.85 12.77 16.37
CA SER A 25 -18.63 13.98 15.58
C SER A 25 -19.45 14.05 14.29
N ALA A 26 -19.94 12.92 13.78
CA ALA A 26 -20.86 12.92 12.62
C ALA A 26 -22.24 13.46 12.97
N ASP A 27 -22.69 13.31 14.21
CA ASP A 27 -23.93 13.92 14.69
C ASP A 27 -23.83 15.45 14.84
N ASP A 28 -22.62 16.00 14.99
CA ASP A 28 -22.39 17.44 15.03
C ASP A 28 -22.48 18.12 13.65
N PHE A 29 -22.39 17.36 12.55
CA PHE A 29 -22.53 17.87 11.19
C PHE A 29 -24.00 17.94 10.71
N VAL A 30 -24.91 17.29 11.36
CA VAL A 30 -26.34 17.50 11.14
C VAL A 30 -26.76 18.63 12.04
N ASN A 31 -26.64 19.86 11.55
CA ASN A 31 -27.15 21.02 12.27
C ASN A 31 -28.70 20.89 12.44
N PRO A 32 -29.18 20.47 13.61
CA PRO A 32 -30.60 20.25 13.80
C PRO A 32 -31.39 21.55 13.75
N LYS A 33 -30.71 22.69 13.68
CA LYS A 33 -31.35 24.01 13.56
C LYS A 33 -31.64 24.43 12.12
N ALA A 34 -31.03 23.76 11.12
CA ALA A 34 -31.24 24.11 9.71
C ALA A 34 -32.54 23.56 9.12
N ASN A 35 -33.16 22.57 9.78
CA ASN A 35 -34.38 21.90 9.32
C ASN A 35 -35.59 22.10 10.25
N ILE A 36 -35.59 23.11 11.12
CA ILE A 36 -36.80 23.49 11.84
C ILE A 36 -37.62 24.34 10.87
N PRO A 37 -38.74 23.83 10.36
CA PRO A 37 -39.62 24.67 9.56
C PRO A 37 -40.03 25.90 10.39
N PRO A 38 -40.08 27.08 9.79
CA PRO A 38 -40.47 28.30 10.51
C PRO A 38 -41.79 28.04 11.22
N LYS A 39 -41.82 28.36 12.51
CA LYS A 39 -43.04 28.30 13.32
C LYS A 39 -44.12 29.06 12.58
N ALA A 40 -45.20 28.36 12.18
CA ALA A 40 -46.32 28.99 11.53
C ALA A 40 -46.82 30.13 12.43
N SER A 41 -46.84 31.33 11.88
CA SER A 41 -47.39 32.49 12.58
C SER A 41 -48.85 32.23 12.90
N PRO A 42 -49.31 32.39 14.16
CA PRO A 42 -50.70 32.40 14.44
C PRO A 42 -51.28 33.74 13.95
N ASP A 43 -52.35 33.69 13.23
CA ASP A 43 -53.22 34.76 12.75
C ASP A 43 -53.12 35.14 11.27
N ARG A 44 -53.94 34.45 10.53
CA ARG A 44 -54.86 35.10 9.60
C ARG A 44 -56.15 34.33 9.57
N ARG A 45 -57.04 34.71 10.47
CA ARG A 45 -58.50 34.51 10.28
C ARG A 45 -58.97 35.44 9.17
N ASN A 46 -59.14 34.90 8.00
CA ASN A 46 -60.08 35.42 7.04
C ASN A 46 -60.69 34.25 6.31
N GLY A 47 -62.03 34.18 6.37
CA GLY A 47 -62.85 33.10 5.85
C GLY A 47 -62.58 32.83 4.38
N GLY A 48 -62.10 31.69 4.12
CA GLY A 48 -62.07 31.02 2.84
C GLY A 48 -62.12 29.54 3.18
N GLU A 49 -62.96 28.80 2.49
CA GLU A 49 -63.14 27.38 2.66
C GLU A 49 -61.76 26.70 2.81
N GLY A 50 -61.52 26.20 4.01
CA GLY A 50 -60.24 25.54 4.32
C GLY A 50 -60.09 24.28 3.48
N VAL A 51 -59.10 24.27 2.60
CA VAL A 51 -58.62 23.03 2.04
C VAL A 51 -58.19 22.15 3.23
N PRO A 52 -58.78 20.97 3.40
CA PRO A 52 -58.40 20.10 4.49
C PRO A 52 -56.87 19.85 4.39
N PRO A 53 -56.14 19.88 5.50
CA PRO A 53 -54.72 19.61 5.47
C PRO A 53 -54.52 18.28 4.77
N LEU A 54 -53.66 18.27 3.78
CA LEU A 54 -53.22 17.04 3.12
C LEU A 54 -52.88 16.02 4.22
N PRO A 55 -53.44 14.81 4.18
CA PRO A 55 -53.09 13.82 5.14
C PRO A 55 -51.55 13.67 5.09
N LEU A 56 -50.90 13.85 6.23
CA LEU A 56 -49.53 13.55 6.37
C LEU A 56 -49.28 12.15 5.76
N PRO A 57 -48.28 11.96 4.94
CA PRO A 57 -47.92 10.64 4.45
C PRO A 57 -47.44 9.79 5.62
N ALA A 58 -48.39 9.44 6.48
CA ALA A 58 -48.17 8.46 7.50
C ALA A 58 -48.51 7.10 6.88
N THR A 59 -47.58 6.56 6.15
CA THR A 59 -47.35 5.14 6.26
C THR A 59 -46.54 4.98 7.53
N PRO A 60 -47.14 4.56 8.66
CA PRO A 60 -46.33 4.10 9.75
C PRO A 60 -45.50 2.94 9.16
N LEU A 61 -44.17 3.12 9.12
CA LEU A 61 -43.27 2.02 8.91
C LEU A 61 -43.78 0.90 9.84
N ARG A 62 -44.36 -0.15 9.25
CA ARG A 62 -44.82 -1.30 10.05
C ARG A 62 -43.65 -1.74 10.88
N ARG A 63 -43.79 -1.74 12.20
CA ARG A 63 -42.78 -2.22 13.15
C ARG A 63 -42.32 -3.65 12.84
N SER A 64 -43.00 -4.36 11.94
CA SER A 64 -42.67 -5.68 11.47
C SER A 64 -41.65 -5.70 10.30
N GLU A 65 -41.41 -4.58 9.61
CA GLU A 65 -40.28 -4.50 8.71
C GLU A 65 -39.06 -4.20 9.57
N LYS A 66 -38.44 -5.26 10.12
CA LYS A 66 -37.03 -5.17 10.51
C LYS A 66 -36.32 -4.55 9.30
N LYS A 67 -35.81 -3.33 9.43
CA LYS A 67 -34.83 -2.80 8.48
C LYS A 67 -33.85 -3.94 8.29
N ARG A 68 -33.81 -4.54 7.10
CA ARG A 68 -32.75 -5.50 6.77
C ARG A 68 -31.48 -4.71 6.99
N GLU A 69 -30.70 -5.11 7.96
CA GLU A 69 -29.35 -4.57 8.07
C GLU A 69 -28.74 -4.70 6.68
N PRO A 70 -28.16 -3.63 6.12
CA PRO A 70 -27.52 -3.74 4.82
C PRO A 70 -26.58 -4.91 4.90
N SER A 71 -26.67 -5.81 3.91
CA SER A 71 -25.78 -6.96 3.84
C SER A 71 -24.35 -6.44 3.93
N PRO A 72 -23.47 -7.03 4.75
CA PRO A 72 -22.07 -6.63 4.78
C PRO A 72 -21.52 -6.66 3.36
N PRO A 73 -20.67 -5.71 2.97
CA PRO A 73 -20.13 -5.66 1.63
C PRO A 73 -19.41 -6.97 1.28
N GLY A 74 -19.55 -7.43 0.05
CA GLY A 74 -18.73 -8.54 -0.45
C GLY A 74 -17.31 -8.02 -0.62
N LEU A 75 -16.39 -8.47 0.24
CA LEU A 75 -15.02 -7.98 0.25
C LEU A 75 -14.06 -8.85 -0.55
N VAL A 76 -14.48 -10.08 -0.85
CA VAL A 76 -13.68 -11.02 -1.63
C VAL A 76 -14.50 -11.49 -2.83
N GLY A 77 -14.07 -11.11 -4.03
CA GLY A 77 -14.63 -11.63 -5.29
C GLY A 77 -13.88 -12.90 -5.70
N PHE A 78 -14.57 -14.03 -5.71
CA PHE A 78 -14.04 -15.25 -6.31
C PHE A 78 -14.22 -15.18 -7.84
N VAL A 79 -13.10 -15.06 -8.56
CA VAL A 79 -13.10 -14.93 -10.00
C VAL A 79 -13.14 -16.30 -10.65
N THR A 80 -14.12 -16.50 -11.50
CA THR A 80 -14.19 -17.66 -12.41
C THR A 80 -14.07 -17.18 -13.85
N PHE A 81 -13.50 -18.01 -14.72
CA PHE A 81 -13.56 -17.75 -16.16
C PHE A 81 -14.86 -18.29 -16.71
N SER A 82 -15.66 -17.45 -17.38
CA SER A 82 -16.85 -17.93 -18.06
C SER A 82 -16.47 -18.79 -19.27
N ALA A 83 -17.25 -19.82 -19.53
CA ALA A 83 -17.04 -20.71 -20.68
C ALA A 83 -17.09 -19.96 -22.02
N SER A 84 -17.77 -18.82 -22.10
CA SER A 84 -17.88 -17.98 -23.29
C SER A 84 -16.59 -17.18 -23.59
N SER A 85 -15.85 -16.79 -22.58
CA SER A 85 -14.57 -16.08 -22.76
C SER A 85 -13.42 -17.01 -23.15
N LEU A 86 -13.54 -18.30 -22.93
CA LEU A 86 -12.46 -19.27 -23.12
C LEU A 86 -12.59 -20.11 -24.40
N LYS A 87 -13.49 -19.97 -25.31
CA LYS A 87 -13.65 -20.80 -26.51
C LYS A 87 -13.32 -22.31 -26.32
N THR A 88 -13.19 -22.77 -25.07
CA THR A 88 -12.80 -24.12 -24.68
C THR A 88 -13.84 -24.68 -23.73
N THR A 89 -14.77 -25.44 -24.32
CA THR A 89 -15.74 -26.25 -23.59
C THR A 89 -15.03 -27.26 -22.69
N GLY A 90 -15.42 -27.32 -21.42
CA GLY A 90 -15.08 -28.43 -20.54
C GLY A 90 -13.88 -28.24 -19.61
N LEU A 91 -13.37 -27.05 -19.45
CA LEU A 91 -12.31 -26.77 -18.47
C LEU A 91 -12.93 -26.39 -17.12
N ASN A 92 -13.02 -27.36 -16.22
CA ASN A 92 -13.31 -27.01 -14.81
C ASN A 92 -12.04 -26.40 -14.18
N TRP A 93 -12.04 -25.08 -14.02
CA TRP A 93 -10.96 -24.35 -13.36
C TRP A 93 -11.04 -24.48 -11.84
N GLN A 94 -12.23 -24.73 -11.35
CA GLN A 94 -12.54 -24.82 -9.94
C GLN A 94 -12.29 -26.24 -9.45
N THR A 95 -11.22 -26.43 -8.72
CA THR A 95 -10.86 -27.70 -8.08
C THR A 95 -11.26 -27.77 -6.62
N THR A 96 -11.41 -26.60 -6.00
CA THR A 96 -11.81 -26.41 -4.61
C THR A 96 -13.08 -25.57 -4.60
N ILE A 97 -14.19 -26.13 -4.17
CA ILE A 97 -15.51 -25.48 -4.30
C ILE A 97 -15.81 -24.57 -3.10
N ILE A 98 -15.29 -24.90 -1.93
CA ILE A 98 -15.60 -24.23 -0.66
C ILE A 98 -14.38 -23.57 0.00
N ASP A 99 -13.26 -23.47 -0.69
CA ASP A 99 -12.01 -22.92 -0.17
C ASP A 99 -12.16 -21.48 0.33
N VAL A 100 -12.70 -20.59 -0.51
CA VAL A 100 -12.94 -19.18 -0.16
C VAL A 100 -13.95 -19.06 0.99
N GLU A 101 -15.03 -19.88 0.95
CA GLU A 101 -16.03 -19.91 2.02
C GLU A 101 -15.38 -20.23 3.36
N LYS A 102 -14.57 -21.28 3.41
CA LYS A 102 -13.89 -21.74 4.63
C LYS A 102 -12.84 -20.74 5.11
N MET A 103 -12.10 -20.15 4.20
CA MET A 103 -11.13 -19.10 4.53
C MET A 103 -11.84 -17.86 5.11
N VAL A 104 -12.96 -17.43 4.51
CA VAL A 104 -13.75 -16.29 5.01
C VAL A 104 -14.42 -16.62 6.34
N GLU A 105 -14.97 -17.82 6.54
CA GLU A 105 -15.51 -18.28 7.84
C GLU A 105 -14.44 -18.25 8.92
N PHE A 106 -13.24 -18.80 8.64
CA PHE A 106 -12.13 -18.80 9.58
C PHE A 106 -11.71 -17.37 9.95
N THR A 107 -11.58 -16.50 8.94
CA THR A 107 -11.21 -15.09 9.12
C THR A 107 -12.25 -14.36 9.96
N ASN A 108 -13.53 -14.51 9.65
CA ASN A 108 -14.63 -13.90 10.38
C ASN A 108 -14.65 -14.33 11.86
N SER A 109 -14.49 -15.65 12.10
CA SER A 109 -14.52 -16.19 13.45
C SER A 109 -13.37 -15.68 14.32
N ASN A 110 -12.18 -15.47 13.72
CA ASN A 110 -10.99 -15.02 14.46
C ASN A 110 -10.92 -13.50 14.61
N LEU A 111 -11.42 -12.74 13.63
CA LEU A 111 -11.44 -11.28 13.63
C LEU A 111 -12.71 -10.68 14.24
N GLY A 112 -13.75 -11.49 14.49
CA GLY A 112 -15.05 -11.00 14.93
C GLY A 112 -15.77 -10.16 13.85
N GLN A 113 -15.48 -10.40 12.58
CA GLN A 113 -16.03 -9.67 11.44
C GLN A 113 -17.12 -10.48 10.73
N ARG A 114 -17.78 -9.86 9.74
CA ARG A 114 -18.83 -10.45 8.92
C ARG A 114 -18.54 -10.24 7.43
N TYR A 115 -17.34 -10.59 7.01
CA TYR A 115 -17.00 -10.56 5.58
C TYR A 115 -17.77 -11.63 4.83
N ARG A 116 -18.04 -11.36 3.57
CA ARG A 116 -18.62 -12.35 2.66
C ARG A 116 -17.84 -12.38 1.34
N TYR A 117 -17.89 -13.47 0.65
CA TYR A 117 -17.40 -13.59 -0.72
C TYR A 117 -18.55 -13.55 -1.71
N VAL A 118 -18.25 -13.22 -2.96
CA VAL A 118 -19.16 -13.29 -4.09
C VAL A 118 -18.45 -13.94 -5.26
N ASN A 119 -19.20 -14.74 -6.03
CA ASN A 119 -18.68 -15.28 -7.28
C ASN A 119 -18.81 -14.22 -8.38
N THR A 120 -17.77 -14.04 -9.15
CA THR A 120 -17.74 -13.11 -10.28
C THR A 120 -16.89 -13.69 -11.42
N ASP A 121 -16.91 -13.07 -12.57
CA ASP A 121 -16.00 -13.36 -13.67
C ASP A 121 -15.53 -12.05 -14.33
N PHE A 122 -14.45 -12.11 -15.09
CA PHE A 122 -13.87 -10.93 -15.72
C PHE A 122 -14.79 -10.23 -16.74
N SER A 123 -15.82 -10.89 -17.23
CA SER A 123 -16.78 -10.30 -18.19
C SER A 123 -17.96 -9.59 -17.52
N HIS A 124 -18.26 -9.91 -16.26
CA HIS A 124 -19.40 -9.38 -15.52
C HIS A 124 -19.02 -8.51 -14.32
N PHE A 125 -17.75 -8.46 -14.00
CA PHE A 125 -17.25 -7.62 -12.92
C PHE A 125 -17.09 -6.16 -13.38
N SER A 126 -17.45 -5.21 -12.51
CA SER A 126 -17.38 -3.77 -12.82
C SER A 126 -15.95 -3.23 -12.88
N TYR A 127 -14.97 -3.97 -12.37
CA TYR A 127 -13.59 -3.51 -12.11
C TYR A 127 -13.52 -2.30 -11.17
N ASP A 128 -14.52 -2.15 -10.30
CA ASP A 128 -14.55 -1.11 -9.27
C ASP A 128 -14.09 -1.69 -7.92
N PRO A 129 -12.94 -1.27 -7.37
CA PRO A 129 -12.47 -1.75 -6.07
C PRO A 129 -13.38 -1.31 -4.91
N THR A 130 -14.29 -0.34 -5.10
CA THR A 130 -15.28 0.01 -4.08
C THR A 130 -16.36 -1.05 -3.92
N GLU A 131 -16.62 -1.83 -4.94
CA GLU A 131 -17.53 -2.97 -4.90
C GLU A 131 -16.85 -4.23 -4.38
N LEU A 132 -15.66 -4.53 -4.91
CA LEU A 132 -14.85 -5.70 -4.56
C LEU A 132 -13.37 -5.32 -4.44
N PRO A 133 -12.88 -4.97 -3.25
CA PRO A 133 -11.49 -4.58 -3.05
C PRO A 133 -10.49 -5.72 -3.25
N ILE A 134 -10.92 -6.99 -3.12
CA ILE A 134 -10.08 -8.17 -3.30
C ILE A 134 -10.68 -9.07 -4.35
N LEU A 135 -9.94 -9.35 -5.42
CA LEU A 135 -10.24 -10.42 -6.35
C LEU A 135 -9.38 -11.64 -6.00
N TYR A 136 -9.99 -12.79 -5.81
CA TYR A 136 -9.29 -14.04 -5.59
C TYR A 136 -9.50 -14.98 -6.78
N PHE A 137 -8.42 -15.58 -7.23
CA PHE A 137 -8.43 -16.59 -8.27
C PHE A 137 -7.56 -17.78 -7.87
N THR A 138 -8.08 -18.98 -8.07
CA THR A 138 -7.29 -20.21 -7.97
C THR A 138 -7.46 -21.04 -9.24
N GLY A 139 -6.39 -21.68 -9.68
CA GLY A 139 -6.41 -22.50 -10.87
C GLY A 139 -5.27 -23.50 -10.92
N TRP A 140 -5.45 -24.58 -11.66
CA TRP A 140 -4.45 -25.63 -11.82
C TRP A 140 -4.05 -25.90 -13.28
N LYS A 141 -4.81 -25.33 -14.24
CA LYS A 141 -4.50 -25.35 -15.67
C LYS A 141 -3.85 -24.04 -16.09
N PRO A 142 -3.03 -24.03 -17.14
CA PRO A 142 -2.46 -22.80 -17.67
C PRO A 142 -3.54 -21.76 -17.96
N LEU A 143 -3.27 -20.51 -17.58
CA LEU A 143 -4.12 -19.38 -17.90
C LEU A 143 -4.19 -19.18 -19.42
N PRO A 144 -5.37 -18.82 -19.95
CA PRO A 144 -5.49 -18.38 -21.33
C PRO A 144 -4.75 -17.05 -21.52
N HIS A 145 -4.48 -16.70 -22.77
CA HIS A 145 -4.07 -15.35 -23.09
C HIS A 145 -5.25 -14.39 -22.90
N PHE A 146 -5.05 -13.38 -22.08
CA PHE A 146 -6.01 -12.29 -21.95
C PHE A 146 -5.98 -11.41 -23.20
N ASP A 147 -7.14 -10.93 -23.61
CA ASP A 147 -7.21 -9.87 -24.61
C ASP A 147 -6.80 -8.52 -24.01
N ASP A 148 -6.49 -7.57 -24.89
CA ASP A 148 -5.98 -6.25 -24.47
C ASP A 148 -7.00 -5.46 -23.63
N ALA A 149 -8.30 -5.66 -23.84
CA ALA A 149 -9.34 -5.03 -23.05
C ALA A 149 -9.34 -5.57 -21.60
N THR A 150 -9.27 -6.89 -21.45
CA THR A 150 -9.15 -7.54 -20.13
C THR A 150 -7.89 -7.10 -19.40
N ILE A 151 -6.74 -7.03 -20.11
CA ILE A 151 -5.47 -6.52 -19.56
C ILE A 151 -5.63 -5.08 -19.05
N ALA A 152 -6.22 -4.22 -19.86
CA ALA A 152 -6.43 -2.80 -19.49
C ALA A 152 -7.34 -2.67 -18.26
N HIS A 153 -8.43 -3.44 -18.21
CA HIS A 153 -9.36 -3.43 -17.08
C HIS A 153 -8.73 -3.95 -15.79
N ILE A 154 -7.99 -5.07 -15.84
CA ILE A 154 -7.29 -5.61 -14.67
C ILE A 154 -6.24 -4.59 -14.18
N ARG A 155 -5.44 -4.03 -15.11
CA ARG A 155 -4.44 -3.01 -14.77
C ARG A 155 -5.11 -1.82 -14.08
N GLN A 156 -6.20 -1.28 -14.65
CA GLN A 156 -6.91 -0.14 -14.08
C GLN A 156 -7.46 -0.46 -12.68
N TYR A 157 -8.13 -1.60 -12.51
CA TYR A 157 -8.63 -2.05 -11.22
C TYR A 157 -7.54 -2.09 -10.14
N LEU A 158 -6.36 -2.61 -10.48
CA LEU A 158 -5.24 -2.67 -9.57
C LEU A 158 -4.66 -1.27 -9.27
N MET A 159 -4.58 -0.41 -10.28
CA MET A 159 -4.15 0.99 -10.11
C MET A 159 -5.12 1.80 -9.24
N ASP A 160 -6.41 1.53 -9.33
CA ASP A 160 -7.48 2.21 -8.56
C ASP A 160 -7.60 1.70 -7.11
N GLY A 161 -6.76 0.78 -6.68
CA GLY A 161 -6.67 0.32 -5.29
C GLY A 161 -7.17 -1.11 -5.04
N GLY A 162 -7.65 -1.81 -6.05
CA GLY A 162 -7.99 -3.22 -5.96
C GLY A 162 -6.77 -4.12 -5.75
N THR A 163 -6.97 -5.28 -5.16
CA THR A 163 -5.92 -6.30 -4.98
C THR A 163 -6.32 -7.59 -5.66
N TRP A 164 -5.40 -8.20 -6.40
CA TRP A 164 -5.59 -9.49 -7.02
C TRP A 164 -4.77 -10.57 -6.32
N VAL A 165 -5.44 -11.49 -5.65
CA VAL A 165 -4.84 -12.64 -4.97
C VAL A 165 -4.97 -13.85 -5.87
N VAL A 166 -3.87 -14.44 -6.24
CA VAL A 166 -3.80 -15.60 -7.15
C VAL A 166 -3.12 -16.77 -6.46
N ASN A 167 -3.76 -17.91 -6.50
CA ASN A 167 -3.26 -19.14 -5.90
C ASN A 167 -3.07 -20.22 -6.97
N SER A 168 -1.90 -20.85 -6.98
CA SER A 168 -1.63 -22.00 -7.80
C SER A 168 -2.18 -23.27 -7.14
N ASN A 169 -3.34 -23.73 -7.58
CA ASN A 169 -3.89 -24.97 -7.04
C ASN A 169 -2.94 -26.14 -7.31
N CYS A 170 -2.63 -26.89 -6.25
CA CYS A 170 -1.60 -27.94 -6.23
C CYS A 170 -0.18 -27.45 -6.59
N GLY A 171 0.09 -26.15 -6.62
CA GLY A 171 1.42 -25.59 -6.95
C GLY A 171 1.92 -25.98 -8.35
N ARG A 172 1.04 -25.98 -9.36
CA ARG A 172 1.35 -26.46 -10.72
C ARG A 172 2.30 -25.54 -11.47
N PRO A 173 3.47 -26.05 -11.95
CA PRO A 173 4.44 -25.24 -12.67
C PRO A 173 3.88 -24.59 -13.95
N GLU A 174 2.98 -25.29 -14.67
CA GLU A 174 2.39 -24.79 -15.91
C GLU A 174 1.44 -23.61 -15.63
N PHE A 175 0.69 -23.66 -14.51
CA PHE A 175 -0.12 -22.53 -14.06
C PHE A 175 0.77 -21.36 -13.66
N ASN A 176 1.82 -21.61 -12.86
CA ASN A 176 2.76 -20.58 -12.41
C ASN A 176 3.39 -19.84 -13.59
N ALA A 177 3.94 -20.59 -14.55
CA ALA A 177 4.55 -20.01 -15.76
C ALA A 177 3.54 -19.21 -16.60
N SER A 178 2.29 -19.66 -16.68
CA SER A 178 1.25 -18.96 -17.43
C SER A 178 0.83 -17.67 -16.72
N PHE A 179 0.73 -17.68 -15.40
CA PHE A 179 0.42 -16.49 -14.61
C PHE A 179 1.55 -15.46 -14.71
N GLU A 180 2.80 -15.88 -14.55
CA GLU A 180 3.98 -15.01 -14.69
C GLU A 180 4.05 -14.34 -16.07
N ARG A 181 3.68 -15.07 -17.13
CA ARG A 181 3.58 -14.52 -18.49
C ARG A 181 2.47 -13.46 -18.61
N GLU A 182 1.27 -13.74 -18.10
CA GLU A 182 0.15 -12.79 -18.23
C GLU A 182 0.35 -11.55 -17.35
N ILE A 183 0.91 -11.71 -16.16
CA ILE A 183 1.17 -10.56 -15.27
C ILE A 183 2.27 -9.65 -15.85
N ALA A 184 3.26 -10.20 -16.54
CA ALA A 184 4.27 -9.41 -17.25
C ALA A 184 3.67 -8.62 -18.44
N ARG A 185 2.56 -9.08 -19.04
CA ARG A 185 1.81 -8.33 -20.04
C ARG A 185 0.97 -7.21 -19.42
N ILE A 186 0.41 -7.46 -18.24
CA ILE A 186 -0.35 -6.44 -17.50
C ILE A 186 0.58 -5.34 -16.98
N PHE A 187 1.75 -5.71 -16.47
CA PHE A 187 2.76 -4.81 -15.91
C PHE A 187 4.14 -5.05 -16.53
N PRO A 188 4.38 -4.60 -17.77
CA PRO A 188 5.68 -4.78 -18.44
C PRO A 188 6.79 -3.92 -17.80
N ASP A 189 6.40 -2.94 -17.00
CA ASP A 189 7.25 -2.00 -16.28
C ASP A 189 7.58 -2.45 -14.84
N ARG A 190 7.06 -3.59 -14.39
CA ARG A 190 7.21 -4.08 -13.01
C ARG A 190 7.53 -5.56 -12.99
N GLU A 191 8.29 -5.96 -12.00
CA GLU A 191 8.67 -7.37 -11.79
C GLU A 191 7.79 -8.02 -10.72
N LEU A 192 7.36 -9.27 -10.99
CA LEU A 192 6.73 -10.12 -9.99
C LEU A 192 7.82 -10.71 -9.08
N ALA A 193 8.08 -10.06 -7.95
CA ALA A 193 9.15 -10.41 -7.03
C ALA A 193 8.65 -11.11 -5.76
N PRO A 194 9.51 -11.89 -5.07
CA PRO A 194 9.19 -12.44 -3.75
C PRO A 194 8.83 -11.33 -2.75
N ILE A 195 7.89 -11.62 -1.85
CA ILE A 195 7.58 -10.76 -0.70
C ILE A 195 8.63 -11.02 0.39
N PRO A 196 9.35 -10.00 0.89
CA PRO A 196 10.30 -10.15 1.99
C PRO A 196 9.66 -10.74 3.25
N THR A 197 10.40 -11.53 4.03
CA THR A 197 9.84 -12.25 5.20
C THR A 197 9.44 -11.35 6.36
N ASP A 198 9.92 -10.13 6.40
CA ASP A 198 9.56 -9.08 7.35
C ASP A 198 8.39 -8.19 6.87
N HIS A 199 7.89 -8.43 5.66
CA HIS A 199 6.78 -7.65 5.10
C HIS A 199 5.54 -7.73 5.99
N PRO A 200 4.82 -6.62 6.22
CA PRO A 200 3.64 -6.56 7.10
C PRO A 200 2.53 -7.57 6.78
N LEU A 201 2.43 -8.05 5.55
CA LEU A 201 1.48 -9.10 5.17
C LEU A 201 1.65 -10.36 6.03
N TYR A 202 2.88 -10.71 6.42
CA TYR A 202 3.14 -11.88 7.24
C TYR A 202 2.88 -11.65 8.74
N SER A 203 2.56 -10.44 9.14
CA SER A 203 2.28 -10.07 10.54
C SER A 203 0.99 -9.28 10.74
N SER A 204 0.20 -9.05 9.68
CA SER A 204 -1.00 -8.20 9.72
C SER A 204 -2.06 -8.65 10.74
N PHE A 205 -2.16 -9.94 11.01
CA PHE A 205 -2.99 -10.50 12.09
C PHE A 205 -2.30 -11.63 12.85
N TYR A 206 -1.80 -12.64 12.14
CA TYR A 206 -0.96 -13.69 12.69
C TYR A 206 0.50 -13.36 12.41
N HIS A 207 1.38 -13.54 13.38
CA HIS A 207 2.81 -13.46 13.12
C HIS A 207 3.29 -14.79 12.52
N ILE A 208 3.52 -14.80 11.20
CA ILE A 208 3.92 -15.98 10.43
C ILE A 208 5.39 -15.89 10.10
N THR A 209 6.20 -16.64 10.83
CA THR A 209 7.65 -16.73 10.59
C THR A 209 8.03 -17.96 9.79
N ASP A 210 7.23 -19.02 9.90
CA ASP A 210 7.47 -20.31 9.29
C ASP A 210 6.15 -20.97 8.92
N MET A 211 6.17 -21.77 7.86
CA MET A 211 5.02 -22.52 7.35
C MET A 211 5.41 -23.94 7.03
N ARG A 212 4.47 -24.85 7.14
CA ARG A 212 4.67 -26.26 6.78
C ARG A 212 4.17 -26.51 5.37
N VAL A 213 5.02 -27.08 4.56
CA VAL A 213 4.77 -27.43 3.15
C VAL A 213 5.05 -28.88 2.93
N ARG A 214 4.28 -29.55 2.07
CA ARG A 214 4.61 -30.89 1.59
C ARG A 214 4.51 -30.98 0.07
N LYS A 215 5.26 -31.89 -0.51
CA LYS A 215 5.17 -32.25 -1.91
C LYS A 215 4.62 -33.68 -2.04
N GLY A 216 3.50 -33.81 -2.74
CA GLY A 216 2.85 -35.10 -2.90
C GLY A 216 2.54 -35.79 -1.57
N ILE A 217 3.09 -36.98 -1.39
CA ILE A 217 2.95 -37.82 -0.17
C ILE A 217 4.07 -37.63 0.85
N ASP A 218 5.05 -36.77 0.55
CA ASP A 218 6.21 -36.54 1.42
C ASP A 218 5.77 -35.97 2.77
N PRO A 219 6.57 -36.13 3.84
CA PRO A 219 6.32 -35.46 5.10
C PRO A 219 6.31 -33.95 4.94
N PHE A 220 5.57 -33.26 5.83
CA PHE A 220 5.65 -31.80 5.91
C PHE A 220 7.05 -31.35 6.34
N VAL A 221 7.57 -30.36 5.64
CA VAL A 221 8.80 -29.65 5.97
C VAL A 221 8.49 -28.20 6.32
N THR A 222 9.26 -27.64 7.23
CA THR A 222 9.12 -26.23 7.63
C THR A 222 9.94 -25.37 6.69
N VAL A 223 9.31 -24.33 6.14
CA VAL A 223 9.92 -23.36 5.23
C VAL A 223 9.54 -21.94 5.65
N LYS A 224 10.28 -20.96 5.17
CA LYS A 224 9.84 -19.55 5.28
C LYS A 224 8.59 -19.33 4.43
N PRO A 225 7.68 -18.40 4.82
CA PRO A 225 6.53 -18.07 3.99
C PRO A 225 7.02 -17.54 2.63
N PHE A 226 6.34 -17.95 1.57
CA PHE A 226 6.75 -17.59 0.22
C PHE A 226 5.55 -17.19 -0.64
N LEU A 227 5.43 -15.89 -0.86
CA LEU A 227 4.50 -15.28 -1.80
C LEU A 227 5.28 -14.36 -2.73
N LYS A 228 4.72 -14.07 -3.91
CA LYS A 228 5.26 -13.07 -4.83
C LYS A 228 4.29 -11.90 -4.98
N THR A 229 4.79 -10.72 -5.32
CA THR A 229 3.97 -9.52 -5.47
C THR A 229 4.38 -8.65 -6.66
N ILE A 230 3.40 -7.95 -7.22
CA ILE A 230 3.61 -6.68 -7.94
C ILE A 230 3.18 -5.57 -6.98
N ASN A 231 4.07 -4.65 -6.69
CA ASN A 231 3.75 -3.48 -5.90
C ASN A 231 3.21 -2.34 -6.78
N ILE A 232 2.19 -1.64 -6.30
CA ILE A 232 1.72 -0.36 -6.84
C ILE A 232 1.78 0.63 -5.69
N GLY A 233 2.67 1.60 -5.79
CA GLY A 233 3.07 2.37 -4.63
C GLY A 233 3.76 1.47 -3.60
N THR A 234 3.42 1.66 -2.36
CA THR A 234 3.90 0.84 -1.23
C THR A 234 3.05 -0.42 -1.00
N ARG A 235 1.98 -0.60 -1.75
CA ARG A 235 1.00 -1.67 -1.57
C ARG A 235 1.30 -2.89 -2.44
N ALA A 236 1.22 -4.09 -1.87
CA ALA A 236 1.17 -5.34 -2.63
C ALA A 236 -0.18 -5.46 -3.37
N ALA A 237 -0.21 -5.03 -4.63
CA ALA A 237 -1.44 -4.99 -5.44
C ALA A 237 -1.78 -6.34 -6.06
N VAL A 238 -0.77 -7.13 -6.39
CA VAL A 238 -0.92 -8.53 -6.81
C VAL A 238 -0.21 -9.39 -5.76
N ILE A 239 -0.89 -10.39 -5.25
CA ILE A 239 -0.34 -11.36 -4.30
C ILE A 239 -0.47 -12.73 -4.93
N PHE A 240 0.65 -13.35 -5.27
CA PHE A 240 0.70 -14.64 -5.92
C PHE A 240 1.31 -15.71 -5.02
N SER A 241 0.58 -16.80 -4.80
CA SER A 241 1.10 -18.00 -4.14
C SER A 241 1.40 -19.08 -5.18
N PRO A 242 2.68 -19.39 -5.43
CA PRO A 242 3.06 -20.53 -6.28
C PRO A 242 2.91 -21.88 -5.58
N ILE A 243 2.66 -21.88 -4.26
CA ILE A 243 2.38 -23.04 -3.41
C ILE A 243 0.89 -22.99 -3.03
N ASP A 244 0.21 -24.12 -3.06
CA ASP A 244 -1.24 -24.17 -2.88
C ASP A 244 -1.68 -23.87 -1.45
N MET A 245 -2.54 -22.85 -1.30
CA MET A 245 -3.26 -22.51 -0.07
C MET A 245 -4.69 -23.07 -0.09
N SER A 246 -5.31 -23.16 -1.29
CA SER A 246 -6.73 -23.47 -1.43
C SER A 246 -7.11 -24.85 -0.92
N CYS A 247 -6.27 -25.86 -1.16
CA CYS A 247 -6.46 -27.19 -0.61
C CYS A 247 -6.41 -27.19 0.93
N GLY A 248 -5.60 -26.34 1.53
CA GLY A 248 -5.57 -26.17 2.98
C GLY A 248 -6.85 -25.50 3.50
N TRP A 249 -7.39 -24.51 2.80
CA TRP A 249 -8.63 -23.85 3.19
C TRP A 249 -9.83 -24.79 3.13
N ASP A 250 -9.90 -25.62 2.10
CA ASP A 250 -10.99 -26.61 1.89
C ASP A 250 -10.86 -27.87 2.77
N ALA A 251 -9.82 -27.97 3.59
CA ALA A 251 -9.46 -29.19 4.32
C ALA A 251 -9.25 -30.42 3.42
N ASN A 252 -9.13 -30.23 2.13
CA ASN A 252 -8.86 -31.27 1.17
C ASN A 252 -7.37 -31.57 1.10
N THR A 253 -6.90 -32.35 2.04
CA THR A 253 -5.47 -32.68 2.20
C THR A 253 -5.05 -33.93 1.43
N HIS A 254 -5.85 -34.39 0.47
CA HIS A 254 -5.49 -35.56 -0.32
C HIS A 254 -4.23 -35.29 -1.13
N PRO A 255 -3.19 -36.10 -0.98
CA PRO A 255 -1.96 -35.91 -1.73
C PRO A 255 -2.21 -36.13 -3.22
N ILE A 256 -1.85 -35.12 -4.00
CA ILE A 256 -1.85 -35.19 -5.46
C ILE A 256 -0.39 -35.35 -5.89
N GLU A 257 -0.11 -36.33 -6.73
CA GLU A 257 1.24 -36.58 -7.25
C GLU A 257 1.83 -35.30 -7.85
N GLY A 258 3.04 -34.94 -7.38
CA GLY A 258 3.72 -33.72 -7.81
C GLY A 258 3.14 -32.41 -7.25
N GLY A 259 2.03 -32.44 -6.51
CA GLY A 259 1.43 -31.24 -5.92
C GLY A 259 2.25 -30.70 -4.75
N ILE A 260 2.31 -29.37 -4.61
CA ILE A 260 2.95 -28.67 -3.50
C ILE A 260 1.89 -27.85 -2.77
N LEU A 261 1.70 -28.11 -1.48
CA LEU A 261 0.66 -27.45 -0.70
C LEU A 261 1.12 -27.09 0.73
N TYR A 262 0.52 -26.07 1.26
CA TYR A 262 0.67 -25.68 2.69
C TYR A 262 -0.21 -26.58 3.59
N ASP A 263 0.24 -26.73 4.84
CA ASP A 263 -0.59 -27.31 5.90
C ASP A 263 -1.85 -26.48 6.11
N GLN A 264 -2.96 -27.14 6.45
CA GLN A 264 -4.26 -26.49 6.63
C GLN A 264 -4.22 -25.28 7.58
N GLY A 265 -3.63 -25.47 8.76
CA GLY A 265 -3.57 -24.40 9.77
C GLY A 265 -2.72 -23.22 9.31
N ASP A 266 -1.64 -23.48 8.58
CA ASP A 266 -0.77 -22.44 8.04
C ASP A 266 -1.42 -21.71 6.86
N ALA A 267 -2.10 -22.44 5.97
CA ALA A 267 -2.85 -21.88 4.86
C ALA A 267 -3.98 -20.95 5.35
N LEU A 268 -4.76 -21.36 6.36
CA LEU A 268 -5.83 -20.55 6.93
C LEU A 268 -5.29 -19.28 7.60
N ARG A 269 -4.19 -19.38 8.34
CA ARG A 269 -3.54 -18.19 8.93
C ARG A 269 -3.03 -17.23 7.87
N MET A 270 -2.44 -17.75 6.79
CA MET A 270 -1.99 -16.94 5.66
C MET A 270 -3.17 -16.28 4.96
N GLY A 271 -4.26 -16.99 4.71
CA GLY A 271 -5.49 -16.42 4.13
C GLY A 271 -6.06 -15.28 4.96
N ALA A 272 -6.13 -15.45 6.30
CA ALA A 272 -6.57 -14.39 7.21
C ALA A 272 -5.64 -13.18 7.16
N ASN A 273 -4.33 -13.39 7.09
CA ASN A 273 -3.37 -12.29 6.95
C ASN A 273 -3.54 -11.55 5.62
N ILE A 274 -3.69 -12.26 4.51
CA ILE A 274 -3.91 -11.65 3.19
C ILE A 274 -5.16 -10.77 3.22
N VAL A 275 -6.29 -11.30 3.72
CA VAL A 275 -7.54 -10.52 3.82
C VAL A 275 -7.36 -9.30 4.72
N THR A 276 -6.74 -9.47 5.88
CA THR A 276 -6.52 -8.37 6.83
C THR A 276 -5.63 -7.29 6.24
N TYR A 277 -4.52 -7.68 5.61
CA TYR A 277 -3.61 -6.76 4.94
C TYR A 277 -4.32 -5.97 3.83
N CYS A 278 -4.96 -6.66 2.89
CA CYS A 278 -5.63 -6.02 1.77
C CYS A 278 -6.73 -5.05 2.20
N LEU A 279 -7.54 -5.44 3.20
CA LEU A 279 -8.63 -4.60 3.68
C LEU A 279 -8.14 -3.43 4.51
N ALA A 280 -7.09 -3.60 5.32
CA ALA A 280 -6.51 -2.51 6.07
C ALA A 280 -5.93 -1.45 5.12
N GLU A 281 -5.16 -1.87 4.10
CA GLU A 281 -4.64 -0.97 3.06
C GLU A 281 -5.75 -0.22 2.33
N TYR A 282 -6.78 -0.95 1.87
CA TYR A 282 -7.88 -0.36 1.14
C TYR A 282 -8.69 0.62 1.99
N GLN A 283 -9.08 0.20 3.21
CA GLN A 283 -9.92 1.01 4.09
C GLN A 283 -9.18 2.22 4.62
N TYR A 284 -7.90 2.05 5.00
CA TYR A 284 -7.09 3.15 5.51
C TYR A 284 -6.85 4.22 4.44
N ALA A 285 -6.45 3.81 3.24
CA ALA A 285 -6.30 4.73 2.12
C ALA A 285 -7.60 5.48 1.81
N ARG A 286 -8.74 4.77 1.75
CA ARG A 286 -10.04 5.39 1.48
C ARG A 286 -10.49 6.37 2.55
N PHE A 287 -10.17 6.10 3.82
CA PHE A 287 -10.63 6.93 4.95
C PHE A 287 -9.82 8.21 5.11
N PHE A 288 -8.54 8.15 4.82
CA PHE A 288 -7.58 9.25 5.03
C PHE A 288 -7.06 9.84 3.72
N ASP A 289 -7.61 9.43 2.56
CA ASP A 289 -7.22 10.00 1.27
C ASP A 289 -7.55 11.49 1.24
N HIS A 290 -6.54 12.29 0.91
CA HIS A 290 -6.69 13.71 0.68
C HIS A 290 -6.99 13.97 -0.79
N GLN A 291 -7.73 15.03 -1.07
CA GLN A 291 -7.97 15.45 -2.44
C GLN A 291 -6.64 15.63 -3.18
N LYS A 292 -6.37 14.78 -4.14
CA LYS A 292 -5.14 14.83 -4.93
C LYS A 292 -5.12 16.12 -5.75
N VAL A 293 -4.12 16.94 -5.53
CA VAL A 293 -3.87 18.11 -6.36
C VAL A 293 -2.86 17.71 -7.43
N TYR A 294 -3.33 17.53 -8.64
CA TYR A 294 -2.44 17.27 -9.78
C TYR A 294 -1.73 18.58 -10.15
N HIS A 295 -0.41 18.59 -10.05
CA HIS A 295 0.39 19.71 -10.52
C HIS A 295 0.66 19.53 -12.01
N GLN A 296 0.23 20.49 -12.80
CA GLN A 296 0.70 20.61 -14.18
C GLN A 296 2.12 21.17 -14.14
N ALA A 297 3.04 20.50 -14.85
CA ALA A 297 4.38 21.04 -15.05
C ALA A 297 4.26 22.40 -15.74
N THR A 298 4.69 23.46 -15.08
CA THR A 298 4.87 24.77 -15.71
C THR A 298 6.16 24.75 -16.53
N ASP A 299 6.18 25.47 -17.64
CA ASP A 299 7.39 25.62 -18.45
C ASP A 299 8.52 26.16 -17.54
N ALA A 300 9.66 25.44 -17.53
CA ALA A 300 10.79 25.79 -16.71
C ALA A 300 11.35 27.16 -17.14
N THR A 301 11.38 28.10 -16.21
CA THR A 301 12.21 29.29 -16.34
C THR A 301 13.66 28.92 -15.99
N ARG A 302 14.64 29.64 -16.54
CA ARG A 302 16.08 29.33 -16.37
C ARG A 302 16.57 29.35 -14.90
N ASP A 303 15.79 29.92 -13.99
CA ASP A 303 16.14 30.15 -12.60
C ASP A 303 15.45 29.17 -11.63
N GLN A 304 14.88 28.08 -12.14
CA GLN A 304 14.20 27.06 -11.31
C GLN A 304 15.15 25.91 -10.99
N LEU A 305 15.19 25.54 -9.71
CA LEU A 305 15.89 24.35 -9.26
C LEU A 305 15.15 23.09 -9.74
N VAL A 306 15.90 22.16 -10.31
CA VAL A 306 15.38 20.88 -10.79
C VAL A 306 15.90 19.74 -9.92
N LEU A 307 15.04 18.87 -9.46
CA LEU A 307 15.41 17.68 -8.68
C LEU A 307 15.58 16.46 -9.59
N GLY A 308 16.79 15.90 -9.60
CA GLY A 308 17.08 14.62 -10.25
C GLY A 308 16.75 13.45 -9.35
N GLN A 309 15.93 12.49 -9.81
CA GLN A 309 15.66 11.25 -9.11
C GLN A 309 16.39 10.09 -9.78
N ILE A 310 17.21 9.38 -9.01
CA ILE A 310 18.00 8.26 -9.50
C ILE A 310 17.09 7.08 -9.88
N VAL A 311 17.27 6.58 -11.09
CA VAL A 311 16.63 5.36 -11.59
C VAL A 311 17.47 4.16 -11.25
N HIS A 312 16.88 3.15 -10.65
CA HIS A 312 17.50 1.88 -10.31
C HIS A 312 16.47 0.74 -10.28
N ASN A 313 16.91 -0.50 -10.16
CA ASN A 313 16.04 -1.68 -10.22
C ASN A 313 15.33 -2.03 -8.90
N GLY A 314 15.54 -1.24 -7.83
CA GLY A 314 14.93 -1.45 -6.50
C GLY A 314 13.59 -0.75 -6.31
N ASP A 315 12.76 -0.63 -7.37
CA ASP A 315 11.45 0.07 -7.36
C ASP A 315 11.57 1.57 -7.01
N TRP A 316 12.36 2.28 -7.81
CA TRP A 316 12.68 3.70 -7.62
C TRP A 316 11.47 4.65 -7.70
N ASP A 317 10.36 4.21 -8.30
CA ASP A 317 9.16 5.03 -8.59
C ASP A 317 7.95 4.61 -7.74
N ALA A 318 8.17 4.14 -6.53
CA ALA A 318 7.10 3.70 -5.64
C ALA A 318 6.18 4.85 -5.19
N THR A 319 6.70 6.08 -5.11
CA THR A 319 5.96 7.28 -4.68
C THR A 319 6.00 8.38 -5.76
N PRO A 320 5.26 8.21 -6.87
CA PRO A 320 5.39 9.09 -8.06
C PRO A 320 4.95 10.54 -7.83
N HIS A 321 4.08 10.81 -6.87
CA HIS A 321 3.62 12.16 -6.51
C HIS A 321 4.37 12.76 -5.32
N GLY A 322 5.15 11.96 -4.60
CA GLY A 322 5.85 12.39 -3.39
C GLY A 322 6.77 13.58 -3.63
N VAL A 323 7.67 13.47 -4.62
CA VAL A 323 8.59 14.57 -4.98
C VAL A 323 7.84 15.81 -5.48
N PRO A 324 6.87 15.73 -6.41
CA PRO A 324 6.05 16.88 -6.79
C PRO A 324 5.36 17.59 -5.61
N ASN A 325 4.82 16.84 -4.66
CA ASN A 325 4.17 17.39 -3.46
C ASN A 325 5.19 18.08 -2.52
N LEU A 326 6.38 17.48 -2.35
CA LEU A 326 7.46 18.11 -1.60
C LEU A 326 7.89 19.42 -2.26
N LEU A 327 8.15 19.43 -3.56
CA LEU A 327 8.56 20.61 -4.31
C LEU A 327 7.53 21.74 -4.23
N LYS A 328 6.24 21.40 -4.28
CA LYS A 328 5.17 22.39 -4.03
C LYS A 328 5.25 22.96 -2.61
N THR A 329 5.49 22.12 -1.61
CA THR A 329 5.59 22.57 -0.24
C THR A 329 6.79 23.52 -0.06
N ILE A 330 7.90 23.25 -0.74
CA ILE A 330 9.09 24.12 -0.77
C ILE A 330 8.75 25.47 -1.40
N ASP A 331 8.13 25.48 -2.59
CA ASP A 331 7.76 26.72 -3.29
C ASP A 331 6.77 27.58 -2.50
N GLN A 332 5.84 26.95 -1.78
CA GLN A 332 4.87 27.66 -0.94
C GLN A 332 5.43 28.12 0.40
N GLY A 333 6.39 27.39 0.97
CA GLY A 333 6.94 27.64 2.31
C GLY A 333 8.25 28.38 2.34
N THR A 334 8.89 28.61 1.20
CA THR A 334 10.21 29.24 1.10
C THR A 334 10.25 30.26 -0.04
N THR A 335 11.37 30.95 -0.21
CA THR A 335 11.61 31.85 -1.34
C THR A 335 12.28 31.17 -2.54
N LEU A 336 12.50 29.86 -2.44
CA LEU A 336 13.14 29.08 -3.49
C LEU A 336 12.11 28.68 -4.56
N HIS A 337 12.36 29.06 -5.79
CA HIS A 337 11.55 28.62 -6.91
C HIS A 337 12.07 27.28 -7.45
N VAL A 338 11.19 26.29 -7.51
CA VAL A 338 11.52 24.93 -7.94
C VAL A 338 10.66 24.52 -9.14
N GLN A 339 11.20 23.67 -9.98
CA GLN A 339 10.40 23.03 -11.03
C GLN A 339 9.61 21.85 -10.42
N PHE A 340 8.28 21.86 -10.55
CA PHE A 340 7.41 20.81 -10.02
C PHE A 340 7.48 19.47 -10.77
N LYS A 341 8.61 19.20 -11.39
CA LYS A 341 8.83 17.99 -12.13
C LYS A 341 10.11 17.32 -11.63
N ARG A 342 9.99 16.08 -11.18
CA ARG A 342 11.15 15.25 -11.01
C ARG A 342 11.71 14.81 -12.37
N VAL A 343 13.01 14.78 -12.49
CA VAL A 343 13.69 14.28 -13.68
C VAL A 343 14.29 12.92 -13.36
N PRO A 344 13.85 11.84 -14.06
CA PRO A 344 14.51 10.54 -13.90
C PRO A 344 15.96 10.62 -14.41
N VAL A 345 16.89 10.15 -13.59
CA VAL A 345 18.33 10.25 -13.85
C VAL A 345 18.95 8.85 -13.79
N ASP A 346 19.48 8.39 -14.92
CA ASP A 346 20.32 7.19 -14.96
C ASP A 346 21.74 7.59 -14.57
N PRO A 347 22.28 7.09 -13.44
CA PRO A 347 23.60 7.50 -12.95
C PRO A 347 24.73 7.15 -13.91
N GLU A 348 24.53 6.20 -14.83
CA GLU A 348 25.54 5.85 -15.84
C GLU A 348 25.55 6.78 -17.05
N LYS A 349 24.37 7.21 -17.50
CA LYS A 349 24.19 7.84 -18.82
C LYS A 349 23.84 9.33 -18.72
N SER A 350 23.10 9.72 -17.66
CA SER A 350 22.63 11.10 -17.51
C SER A 350 23.75 12.03 -17.04
N ASP A 351 23.60 13.32 -17.32
CA ASP A 351 24.45 14.36 -16.74
C ASP A 351 24.01 14.64 -15.29
N ILE A 352 24.54 13.85 -14.36
CA ILE A 352 24.22 13.97 -12.93
C ILE A 352 24.80 15.24 -12.30
N PHE A 353 25.84 15.83 -12.90
CA PHE A 353 26.53 17.02 -12.38
C PHE A 353 25.74 18.33 -12.62
N SER A 354 24.68 18.27 -13.43
CA SER A 354 23.76 19.40 -13.61
C SER A 354 22.78 19.59 -12.45
N PHE A 355 22.70 18.61 -11.52
CA PHE A 355 21.79 18.64 -10.37
C PHE A 355 22.58 18.93 -9.08
N PRO A 356 22.24 19.97 -8.31
CA PRO A 356 22.90 20.23 -7.03
C PRO A 356 22.55 19.17 -5.96
N VAL A 357 21.36 18.59 -6.08
CA VAL A 357 20.87 17.51 -5.20
C VAL A 357 20.27 16.41 -6.07
N LEU A 358 20.64 15.19 -5.77
CA LEU A 358 20.01 13.98 -6.28
C LEU A 358 19.15 13.36 -5.18
N TYR A 359 18.02 12.82 -5.59
CA TYR A 359 17.13 12.06 -4.73
C TYR A 359 17.07 10.60 -5.18
N MET A 360 17.02 9.70 -4.23
CA MET A 360 16.88 8.27 -4.48
C MET A 360 15.87 7.69 -3.49
N SER A 361 14.96 6.86 -3.96
CA SER A 361 14.03 6.12 -3.12
C SER A 361 13.82 4.73 -3.66
N GLY A 362 13.48 3.78 -2.80
CA GLY A 362 13.20 2.41 -3.20
C GLY A 362 12.62 1.58 -2.07
N GLN A 363 12.18 0.38 -2.40
CA GLN A 363 11.61 -0.57 -1.45
C GLN A 363 12.10 -2.01 -1.65
N ARG A 364 13.04 -2.23 -2.59
CA ARG A 364 13.60 -3.55 -2.92
C ARG A 364 15.11 -3.51 -3.02
N ASP A 365 15.71 -4.70 -3.08
CA ASP A 365 17.14 -4.83 -3.35
C ASP A 365 17.51 -4.20 -4.69
N PHE A 366 18.66 -3.54 -4.73
CA PHE A 366 19.22 -2.94 -5.92
C PHE A 366 20.74 -3.05 -5.90
N GLN A 367 21.33 -2.91 -7.07
CA GLN A 367 22.76 -2.86 -7.22
C GLN A 367 23.16 -1.85 -8.30
N PHE A 368 24.11 -0.98 -7.97
CA PHE A 368 24.74 -0.11 -8.96
C PHE A 368 25.84 -0.86 -9.71
N SER A 369 26.02 -0.52 -10.97
CA SER A 369 27.22 -0.92 -11.70
C SER A 369 28.45 -0.19 -11.17
N GLU A 370 29.63 -0.71 -11.51
CA GLU A 370 30.88 -0.05 -11.16
C GLU A 370 30.97 1.36 -11.75
N THR A 371 30.47 1.56 -12.98
CA THR A 371 30.40 2.87 -13.64
C THR A 371 29.50 3.84 -12.89
N ALA A 372 28.30 3.41 -12.50
CA ALA A 372 27.38 4.22 -11.73
C ALA A 372 27.98 4.63 -10.38
N ARG A 373 28.58 3.67 -9.65
CA ARG A 373 29.26 3.95 -8.38
C ARG A 373 30.38 4.98 -8.53
N LYS A 374 31.23 4.84 -9.54
CA LYS A 374 32.33 5.77 -9.79
C LYS A 374 31.82 7.19 -10.06
N ARG A 375 30.80 7.35 -10.90
CA ARG A 375 30.21 8.64 -11.22
C ARG A 375 29.49 9.27 -10.03
N LEU A 376 28.73 8.46 -9.26
CA LEU A 376 28.10 8.93 -8.03
C LEU A 376 29.14 9.38 -7.01
N ARG A 377 30.22 8.62 -6.84
CA ARG A 377 31.32 9.02 -5.97
C ARG A 377 31.93 10.35 -6.40
N GLU A 378 32.25 10.51 -7.68
CA GLU A 378 32.77 11.74 -8.24
C GLU A 378 31.81 12.92 -8.03
N TYR A 379 30.51 12.72 -8.27
CA TYR A 379 29.48 13.73 -8.01
C TYR A 379 29.45 14.19 -6.56
N LEU A 380 29.48 13.27 -5.61
CA LEU A 380 29.45 13.56 -4.18
C LEU A 380 30.75 14.23 -3.70
N ASP A 381 31.90 13.81 -4.20
CA ASP A 381 33.21 14.41 -3.87
C ASP A 381 33.36 15.85 -4.44
N HIS A 382 32.55 16.23 -5.43
CA HIS A 382 32.53 17.59 -6.01
C HIS A 382 31.42 18.49 -5.43
N GLY A 383 30.85 18.11 -4.29
CA GLY A 383 29.87 18.92 -3.54
C GLY A 383 28.41 18.65 -3.88
N GLY A 384 28.12 17.58 -4.66
CA GLY A 384 26.75 17.11 -4.81
C GLY A 384 26.25 16.44 -3.54
N THR A 385 24.93 16.48 -3.31
CA THR A 385 24.29 15.77 -2.20
C THR A 385 23.31 14.74 -2.70
N LEU A 386 23.34 13.53 -2.10
CA LEU A 386 22.40 12.45 -2.34
C LEU A 386 21.46 12.28 -1.14
N ILE A 387 20.20 12.56 -1.32
CA ILE A 387 19.13 12.28 -0.34
C ILE A 387 18.53 10.92 -0.69
N VAL A 388 18.50 10.01 0.30
CA VAL A 388 18.00 8.64 0.12
C VAL A 388 16.88 8.35 1.11
N ASP A 389 15.84 7.71 0.62
CA ASP A 389 14.63 7.40 1.39
C ASP A 389 14.22 5.94 1.21
N ASP A 390 14.09 5.21 2.31
CA ASP A 390 13.48 3.89 2.32
C ASP A 390 11.95 4.03 2.33
N VAL A 391 11.32 3.71 1.21
CA VAL A 391 9.90 4.06 0.96
C VAL A 391 8.92 3.42 1.95
N ILE A 392 9.24 2.24 2.46
CA ILE A 392 8.38 1.52 3.41
C ILE A 392 9.12 1.12 4.70
N GLY A 393 10.36 1.54 4.87
CA GLY A 393 11.23 1.08 5.95
C GLY A 393 11.56 -0.41 5.79
N SER A 394 11.90 -0.84 4.58
CA SER A 394 12.09 -2.25 4.23
C SER A 394 13.53 -2.69 4.50
N SER A 395 13.69 -3.82 5.18
CA SER A 395 15.03 -4.40 5.43
C SER A 395 15.78 -4.72 4.13
N GLU A 396 15.06 -4.95 3.04
CA GLU A 396 15.62 -5.29 1.74
C GLU A 396 16.33 -4.08 1.10
N PHE A 397 15.65 -2.93 1.07
CA PHE A 397 16.24 -1.69 0.56
C PHE A 397 17.34 -1.16 1.50
N ASP A 398 17.10 -1.16 2.81
CA ASP A 398 18.11 -0.75 3.80
C ASP A 398 19.42 -1.54 3.66
N SER A 399 19.30 -2.88 3.57
CA SER A 399 20.48 -3.74 3.39
C SER A 399 21.20 -3.49 2.08
N ALA A 400 20.45 -3.27 0.99
CA ALA A 400 21.02 -2.94 -0.32
C ALA A 400 21.72 -1.59 -0.29
N PHE A 401 21.09 -0.56 0.29
CA PHE A 401 21.69 0.75 0.40
C PHE A 401 22.96 0.76 1.24
N ARG A 402 22.94 0.09 2.40
CA ARG A 402 24.15 -0.04 3.25
C ARG A 402 25.29 -0.75 2.54
N ARG A 403 24.97 -1.78 1.75
CA ARG A 403 25.96 -2.46 0.90
C ARG A 403 26.56 -1.52 -0.14
N GLU A 404 25.72 -0.80 -0.88
CA GLU A 404 26.18 0.11 -1.94
C GLU A 404 26.95 1.32 -1.39
N ILE A 405 26.48 1.92 -0.29
CA ILE A 405 27.17 3.07 0.32
C ILE A 405 28.54 2.68 0.87
N LYS A 406 28.70 1.45 1.40
CA LYS A 406 29.98 0.94 1.84
C LYS A 406 30.97 0.72 0.67
N LEU A 407 30.45 0.43 -0.52
CA LEU A 407 31.27 0.36 -1.73
C LEU A 407 31.66 1.74 -2.25
N LEU A 408 30.77 2.75 -2.10
CA LEU A 408 31.07 4.14 -2.43
C LEU A 408 32.06 4.77 -1.46
N TYR A 409 31.86 4.55 -0.16
CA TYR A 409 32.63 5.15 0.94
C TYR A 409 33.18 4.07 1.90
N PRO A 410 34.20 3.27 1.49
CA PRO A 410 34.72 2.19 2.32
C PRO A 410 35.29 2.66 3.65
N ASP A 411 35.83 3.89 3.72
CA ASP A 411 36.47 4.48 4.89
C ASP A 411 35.54 5.34 5.74
N HIS A 412 34.25 5.51 5.34
CA HIS A 412 33.24 6.26 6.06
C HIS A 412 32.03 5.38 6.32
N ALA A 413 31.48 5.45 7.52
CA ALA A 413 30.25 4.74 7.88
C ALA A 413 29.07 5.72 7.92
N LEU A 414 27.87 5.23 7.65
CA LEU A 414 26.65 5.92 7.99
C LEU A 414 26.56 6.07 9.51
N THR A 415 26.31 7.28 9.97
CA THR A 415 26.16 7.62 11.39
C THR A 415 24.86 8.38 11.62
N ASP A 416 24.23 8.16 12.76
CA ASP A 416 23.04 8.89 13.14
C ASP A 416 23.32 10.40 13.21
N LEU A 417 22.44 11.20 12.60
CA LEU A 417 22.49 12.65 12.72
C LEU A 417 21.96 13.07 14.10
N PRO A 418 22.75 13.80 14.91
CA PRO A 418 22.30 14.21 16.24
C PRO A 418 21.00 15.03 16.21
N ALA A 419 20.10 14.79 17.17
CA ALA A 419 18.77 15.43 17.21
C ALA A 419 18.80 16.96 17.36
N ASP A 420 19.92 17.55 17.80
CA ASP A 420 20.15 18.98 17.91
C ASP A 420 20.80 19.58 16.65
N HIS A 421 21.04 18.77 15.61
CA HIS A 421 21.65 19.25 14.38
C HIS A 421 20.80 20.34 13.70
N PRO A 422 21.40 21.40 13.13
CA PRO A 422 20.70 22.52 12.50
C PRO A 422 19.70 22.12 11.42
N LEU A 423 19.92 21.01 10.71
CA LEU A 423 19.00 20.47 9.71
C LEU A 423 17.56 20.31 10.26
N PHE A 424 17.39 19.85 11.51
CA PHE A 424 16.07 19.58 12.07
C PHE A 424 15.24 20.83 12.42
N HIS A 425 15.83 22.02 12.31
CA HIS A 425 15.13 23.29 12.49
C HIS A 425 15.52 24.34 11.44
N PHE A 426 15.93 23.88 10.26
CA PHE A 426 16.43 24.76 9.19
C PHE A 426 15.32 25.68 8.64
N VAL A 427 14.17 25.14 8.32
CA VAL A 427 12.96 25.88 7.90
C VAL A 427 11.83 25.68 8.91
N TYR A 428 11.58 24.43 9.27
CA TYR A 428 10.57 24.02 10.24
C TYR A 428 11.22 23.38 11.45
N ASN A 429 10.63 23.54 12.63
CA ASN A 429 11.06 22.76 13.79
C ASN A 429 10.54 21.32 13.66
N THR A 430 11.45 20.40 13.37
CA THR A 430 11.17 18.95 13.24
C THR A 430 11.95 18.11 14.25
N GLN A 431 12.36 18.69 15.39
CA GLN A 431 13.06 17.93 16.44
C GLN A 431 12.19 16.82 17.05
N GLN A 432 10.87 16.94 16.92
CA GLN A 432 9.90 15.91 17.24
C GLN A 432 8.92 15.77 16.06
N VAL A 433 8.68 14.56 15.63
CA VAL A 433 7.80 14.24 14.50
C VAL A 433 6.84 13.11 14.86
N ASN A 434 5.62 13.19 14.35
CA ASN A 434 4.64 12.12 14.46
C ASN A 434 4.94 11.05 13.41
N LEU A 435 4.60 9.81 13.76
CA LEU A 435 4.81 8.65 12.90
C LEU A 435 3.51 8.19 12.25
N ALA A 436 3.64 7.50 11.10
CA ALA A 436 2.59 6.74 10.48
C ALA A 436 2.12 5.58 11.40
N PRO A 437 0.92 5.02 11.20
CA PRO A 437 0.31 4.11 12.19
C PRO A 437 1.15 2.91 12.59
N LEU A 438 1.75 2.20 11.64
CA LEU A 438 2.58 1.04 11.95
C LEU A 438 3.84 1.47 12.71
N ALA A 439 4.53 2.48 12.23
CA ALA A 439 5.72 3.03 12.88
C ALA A 439 5.40 3.56 14.29
N ALA A 440 4.24 4.23 14.46
CA ALA A 440 3.78 4.70 15.77
C ALA A 440 3.47 3.56 16.75
N GLN A 441 2.99 2.44 16.25
CA GLN A 441 2.74 1.25 17.06
C GLN A 441 4.04 0.60 17.56
N GLU A 442 5.09 0.60 16.75
CA GLU A 442 6.35 -0.04 17.06
C GLU A 442 7.32 0.87 17.85
N LEU A 443 7.36 2.14 17.50
CA LEU A 443 8.37 3.10 17.99
C LEU A 443 7.78 4.16 18.94
N GLY A 444 6.46 4.20 19.07
CA GLY A 444 5.75 5.28 19.77
C GLY A 444 5.21 6.34 18.81
N PRO A 445 4.20 7.12 19.24
CA PRO A 445 3.49 8.05 18.36
C PRO A 445 4.35 9.23 17.87
N THR A 446 5.38 9.61 18.65
CA THR A 446 6.24 10.75 18.37
C THR A 446 7.68 10.41 18.74
N ILE A 447 8.62 10.71 17.85
CA ILE A 447 10.06 10.49 18.06
C ILE A 447 10.88 11.68 17.54
N ALA A 448 12.15 11.75 17.90
CA ALA A 448 13.12 12.53 17.13
C ALA A 448 13.31 11.88 15.75
N PRO A 449 13.42 12.67 14.66
CA PRO A 449 13.62 12.10 13.32
C PRO A 449 14.89 11.24 13.28
N ARG A 450 14.84 10.14 12.55
CA ARG A 450 15.99 9.27 12.30
C ARG A 450 16.54 9.56 10.92
N LEU A 451 17.67 10.22 10.87
CA LEU A 451 18.45 10.41 9.65
C LEU A 451 19.86 9.90 9.90
N GLU A 452 20.39 9.16 8.95
CA GLU A 452 21.77 8.71 8.96
C GLU A 452 22.54 9.43 7.85
N VAL A 453 23.79 9.75 8.08
CA VAL A 453 24.59 10.57 7.17
C VAL A 453 25.99 10.00 6.96
N ILE A 454 26.56 10.27 5.79
CA ILE A 454 28.01 10.31 5.61
C ILE A 454 28.42 11.75 5.85
N GLN A 455 29.37 11.97 6.75
CA GLN A 455 29.92 13.29 7.03
C GLN A 455 31.40 13.37 6.64
N ILE A 456 31.75 14.36 5.82
CA ILE A 456 33.12 14.60 5.34
C ILE A 456 33.38 16.10 5.43
N ASP A 457 34.38 16.49 6.19
CA ASP A 457 34.80 17.89 6.35
C ASP A 457 33.68 18.89 6.72
N GLY A 458 32.68 18.39 7.47
CA GLY A 458 31.51 19.18 7.88
C GLY A 458 30.36 19.22 6.86
N GLN A 459 30.56 18.63 5.69
CA GLN A 459 29.53 18.48 4.68
C GLN A 459 28.78 17.15 4.85
N LEU A 460 27.55 17.07 4.35
CA LEU A 460 26.69 15.88 4.35
C LEU A 460 26.44 15.39 2.90
N PRO A 461 27.44 14.77 2.24
CA PRO A 461 27.25 14.30 0.86
C PRO A 461 26.14 13.24 0.73
N VAL A 462 25.83 12.52 1.81
CA VAL A 462 24.75 11.53 1.82
C VAL A 462 23.89 11.74 3.05
N ILE A 463 22.57 11.84 2.84
CA ILE A 463 21.55 11.91 3.89
C ILE A 463 20.56 10.80 3.63
N TYR A 464 20.47 9.84 4.55
CA TYR A 464 19.62 8.66 4.45
C TYR A 464 18.53 8.66 5.51
N SER A 465 17.29 8.40 5.10
CA SER A 465 16.17 8.17 6.01
C SER A 465 15.78 6.69 6.00
N PRO A 466 16.02 5.93 7.08
CA PRO A 466 15.57 4.53 7.19
C PRO A 466 14.07 4.42 7.51
N LEU A 467 13.41 5.52 7.88
CA LEU A 467 11.96 5.63 7.98
C LEU A 467 11.45 6.47 6.81
N SER A 468 10.36 6.03 6.18
CA SER A 468 9.85 6.67 4.98
C SER A 468 9.47 8.14 5.19
N MET A 469 10.06 9.01 4.39
CA MET A 469 9.58 10.38 4.18
C MET A 469 8.64 10.43 2.98
N SER A 470 8.97 9.74 1.89
CA SER A 470 8.27 9.86 0.61
C SER A 470 6.87 9.25 0.62
N ALA A 471 6.60 8.24 1.43
CA ALA A 471 5.24 7.74 1.63
C ALA A 471 4.33 8.84 2.22
N GLY A 472 4.83 9.65 3.16
CA GLY A 472 4.13 10.82 3.67
C GLY A 472 4.02 11.95 2.64
N TRP A 473 5.05 12.17 1.81
CA TRP A 473 4.99 13.17 0.72
C TRP A 473 3.95 12.80 -0.34
N GLU A 474 3.70 11.51 -0.56
CA GLU A 474 2.68 11.02 -1.49
C GLU A 474 1.27 11.45 -1.09
N GLN A 475 1.07 11.79 0.19
CA GLN A 475 -0.23 12.18 0.77
C GLN A 475 -1.33 11.14 0.51
N LEU A 476 -0.94 9.89 0.39
CA LEU A 476 -1.82 8.75 0.28
C LEU A 476 -1.54 7.82 1.46
N PRO A 477 -2.22 8.01 2.60
CA PRO A 477 -1.94 7.26 3.82
C PRO A 477 -2.05 5.75 3.61
N ARG A 478 -1.12 5.00 4.19
CA ARG A 478 -1.06 3.55 4.15
C ARG A 478 -1.03 2.99 5.57
N ALA A 479 -1.67 1.85 5.76
CA ALA A 479 -1.76 1.23 7.09
C ALA A 479 -0.44 0.65 7.59
N TYR A 480 0.44 0.25 6.68
CA TYR A 480 1.63 -0.54 6.98
C TYR A 480 2.96 0.12 6.58
N ASP A 481 2.99 1.40 6.25
CA ASP A 481 4.23 2.10 5.96
C ASP A 481 4.98 2.43 7.26
N MET A 482 6.25 2.06 7.31
CA MET A 482 7.17 2.44 8.39
C MET A 482 7.75 3.82 8.10
N GLY A 483 7.00 4.87 8.42
CA GLY A 483 7.38 6.23 8.05
C GLY A 483 6.83 7.30 8.97
N TYR A 484 7.04 8.53 8.56
CA TYR A 484 6.54 9.73 9.25
C TYR A 484 5.11 10.05 8.81
N ALA A 485 4.33 10.69 9.69
CA ALA A 485 3.01 11.20 9.34
C ALA A 485 3.13 12.31 8.27
N ASP A 486 2.18 12.37 7.33
CA ASP A 486 2.23 13.17 6.10
C ASP A 486 2.75 14.61 6.29
N THR A 487 2.16 15.34 7.25
CA THR A 487 2.55 16.73 7.52
C THR A 487 3.97 16.86 8.03
N ASP A 488 4.41 15.96 8.90
CA ASP A 488 5.74 16.00 9.50
C ASP A 488 6.79 15.45 8.51
N ALA A 489 6.43 14.48 7.69
CA ALA A 489 7.24 14.02 6.56
C ALA A 489 7.54 15.16 5.58
N LEU A 490 6.53 15.97 5.21
CA LEU A 490 6.72 17.13 4.34
C LEU A 490 7.63 18.17 4.97
N LYS A 491 7.43 18.54 6.25
CA LYS A 491 8.30 19.49 6.95
C LYS A 491 9.75 19.01 7.04
N LEU A 492 9.93 17.71 7.38
CA LEU A 492 11.26 17.11 7.45
C LEU A 492 11.91 17.09 6.06
N GLY A 493 11.16 16.72 5.02
CA GLY A 493 11.63 16.74 3.63
C GLY A 493 12.06 18.14 3.18
N VAL A 494 11.28 19.17 3.52
CA VAL A 494 11.67 20.57 3.24
C VAL A 494 12.98 20.92 3.94
N ASN A 495 13.14 20.57 5.22
CA ASN A 495 14.37 20.82 5.95
C ASN A 495 15.58 20.12 5.31
N VAL A 496 15.44 18.82 5.01
CA VAL A 496 16.51 18.01 4.38
C VAL A 496 16.91 18.60 3.04
N PHE A 497 15.93 18.90 2.18
CA PHE A 497 16.19 19.45 0.86
C PHE A 497 16.82 20.84 0.92
N MET A 498 16.24 21.74 1.71
CA MET A 498 16.74 23.13 1.84
C MET A 498 18.14 23.17 2.46
N TYR A 499 18.42 22.30 3.44
CA TYR A 499 19.74 22.15 4.01
C TYR A 499 20.75 21.68 2.96
N ALA A 500 20.42 20.63 2.19
CA ALA A 500 21.26 20.07 1.14
C ALA A 500 21.60 21.08 0.01
N VAL A 501 20.65 21.95 -0.33
CA VAL A 501 20.86 22.98 -1.37
C VAL A 501 21.70 24.15 -0.86
N SER A 502 21.72 24.39 0.45
CA SER A 502 22.36 25.56 1.05
C SER A 502 23.79 25.30 1.54
N HIS A 503 24.21 24.06 1.61
CA HIS A 503 25.52 23.63 2.12
C HIS A 503 26.26 22.76 1.12
#